data_f828c27b301038906dd4c9bd926d7d55
#
_entry.id   f828c27b301038906dd4c9bd926d7d55
#
_cell.length_a   1.000
_cell.length_b   1.000
_cell.length_c   1.000
_cell.angle_alpha   90.00
_cell.angle_beta   90.00
_cell.angle_gamma   90.00
#
_symmetry.space_group_name_H-M   'P 1'
#
loop_
_entity.id
_entity.type
_entity.pdbx_description
1 polymer ?
#
loop_
_entity_poly.entity_id
_entity_poly.type
_entity_poly.pdbx_seq_one_letter_code
_entity_poly.pdbx_strand_id
1 'polypeptide(L)'
;ARTREIDSSALQLFTKQPNRWAEPNISAQICKDFHKERQDNGIHTAVAHDSYLINLASPDKKLWKHSLVCFTGELERSKELGLDFVVSHPGNATDGDIASGIIRNAEGITQALEKSEAGPILLLELTAGSGTSVGGTFENLAKIIKEIPKSILTRIGICFDTCHAYASGYDLVMDYEGVFHAFEDTLGL
;
A
#
# COMPACT_ATOMS: atom_id res chain seq x y z
N ALA A 1 -22.41 0.42 -8.38
CA ALA A 1 -22.84 0.59 -9.76
C ALA A 1 -22.02 -0.26 -10.74
N ARG A 2 -20.77 0.12 -11.11
CA ARG A 2 -19.99 -0.66 -12.11
C ARG A 2 -19.59 -2.05 -11.64
N THR A 3 -19.27 -2.23 -10.36
CA THR A 3 -18.92 -3.55 -9.77
C THR A 3 -20.05 -4.58 -9.97
N ARG A 4 -21.32 -4.14 -9.85
CA ARG A 4 -22.46 -5.00 -10.07
C ARG A 4 -22.63 -5.43 -11.52
N GLU A 5 -22.27 -4.56 -12.47
CA GLU A 5 -22.35 -4.87 -13.91
C GLU A 5 -21.39 -5.99 -14.33
N ILE A 6 -20.30 -6.18 -13.59
CA ILE A 6 -19.28 -7.22 -13.83
C ILE A 6 -19.31 -8.33 -12.77
N ASP A 7 -20.35 -8.38 -11.94
CA ASP A 7 -20.57 -9.37 -10.87
C ASP A 7 -19.35 -9.51 -9.93
N SER A 8 -18.69 -8.38 -9.59
CA SER A 8 -17.54 -8.38 -8.71
C SER A 8 -17.95 -8.19 -7.24
N SER A 9 -17.38 -8.99 -6.35
CA SER A 9 -17.53 -8.88 -4.89
C SER A 9 -16.42 -8.06 -4.23
N ALA A 10 -15.47 -7.55 -4.99
CA ALA A 10 -14.37 -6.71 -4.52
C ALA A 10 -14.20 -5.47 -5.40
N LEU A 11 -13.64 -4.41 -4.83
CA LEU A 11 -13.27 -3.21 -5.57
C LEU A 11 -11.96 -2.61 -5.07
N GLN A 12 -11.25 -1.96 -5.99
CA GLN A 12 -10.17 -1.04 -5.65
C GLN A 12 -10.53 0.37 -6.12
N LEU A 13 -10.17 1.36 -5.33
CA LEU A 13 -10.42 2.77 -5.61
C LEU A 13 -9.23 3.65 -5.19
N PHE A 14 -9.27 4.91 -5.62
CA PHE A 14 -8.46 5.97 -5.04
C PHE A 14 -9.37 6.84 -4.17
N THR A 15 -8.94 7.16 -2.94
CA THR A 15 -9.73 8.04 -2.03
C THR A 15 -9.64 9.50 -2.45
N LYS A 16 -8.72 9.83 -3.35
CA LYS A 16 -8.51 11.14 -3.97
C LYS A 16 -7.95 11.00 -5.39
N GLN A 17 -7.72 12.11 -6.07
CA GLN A 17 -7.00 12.09 -7.34
C GLN A 17 -5.54 11.67 -7.12
N PRO A 18 -5.07 10.55 -7.74
CA PRO A 18 -3.78 9.96 -7.41
C PRO A 18 -2.55 10.81 -7.79
N ASN A 19 -2.76 11.81 -8.66
CA ASN A 19 -1.69 12.70 -9.17
C ASN A 19 -1.75 14.11 -8.56
N ARG A 20 -2.45 14.29 -7.42
CA ARG A 20 -2.54 15.60 -6.76
C ARG A 20 -2.23 15.49 -5.27
N TRP A 21 -1.53 16.50 -4.75
CA TRP A 21 -1.22 16.62 -3.33
C TRP A 21 -2.39 17.07 -2.45
N ALA A 22 -3.46 17.60 -3.09
CA ALA A 22 -4.63 18.06 -2.35
C ALA A 22 -5.25 16.92 -1.52
N GLU A 23 -5.53 17.21 -0.27
CA GLU A 23 -6.15 16.29 0.69
C GLU A 23 -7.63 16.66 0.86
N PRO A 24 -8.55 15.97 0.17
CA PRO A 24 -9.97 16.23 0.30
C PRO A 24 -10.51 15.74 1.64
N ASN A 25 -11.46 16.48 2.20
CA ASN A 25 -12.28 15.97 3.29
C ASN A 25 -13.44 15.14 2.72
N ILE A 26 -13.66 13.98 3.30
CA ILE A 26 -14.80 13.13 2.97
C ILE A 26 -15.92 13.46 3.98
N SER A 27 -17.08 13.86 3.49
CA SER A 27 -18.20 14.17 4.38
C SER A 27 -18.80 12.88 4.96
N ALA A 28 -19.37 13.00 6.18
CA ALA A 28 -20.08 11.86 6.79
C ALA A 28 -21.21 11.31 5.91
N GLN A 29 -21.80 12.13 5.05
CA GLN A 29 -22.83 11.69 4.09
C GLN A 29 -22.20 10.78 3.03
N ILE A 30 -21.05 11.16 2.47
CA ILE A 30 -20.32 10.32 1.48
C ILE A 30 -19.96 8.97 2.08
N CYS A 31 -19.47 8.95 3.34
CA CYS A 31 -19.16 7.69 4.03
C CYS A 31 -20.41 6.80 4.18
N LYS A 32 -21.54 7.37 4.61
CA LYS A 32 -22.82 6.63 4.75
C LYS A 32 -23.30 6.08 3.41
N ASP A 33 -23.24 6.88 2.35
CA ASP A 33 -23.67 6.47 1.02
C ASP A 33 -22.76 5.35 0.48
N PHE A 34 -21.45 5.46 0.69
CA PHE A 34 -20.48 4.43 0.31
C PHE A 34 -20.74 3.11 1.05
N HIS A 35 -20.93 3.14 2.37
CA HIS A 35 -21.23 1.94 3.17
C HIS A 35 -22.52 1.27 2.70
N LYS A 36 -23.57 2.07 2.45
CA LYS A 36 -24.84 1.56 1.92
C LYS A 36 -24.66 0.91 0.56
N GLU A 37 -24.01 1.61 -0.38
CA GLU A 37 -23.77 1.08 -1.72
C GLU A 37 -22.90 -0.19 -1.70
N ARG A 38 -21.89 -0.25 -0.83
CA ARG A 38 -21.07 -1.43 -0.62
C ARG A 38 -21.92 -2.62 -0.20
N GLN A 39 -22.79 -2.44 0.80
CA GLN A 39 -23.67 -3.47 1.30
C GLN A 39 -24.73 -3.90 0.25
N ASP A 40 -25.42 -2.95 -0.36
CA ASP A 40 -26.49 -3.20 -1.34
C ASP A 40 -25.98 -3.92 -2.60
N ASN A 41 -24.70 -3.78 -2.92
CA ASN A 41 -24.08 -4.41 -4.09
C ASN A 41 -23.23 -5.67 -3.74
N GLY A 42 -23.25 -6.15 -2.49
CA GLY A 42 -22.54 -7.37 -2.09
C GLY A 42 -21.01 -7.25 -2.20
N ILE A 43 -20.45 -6.06 -1.98
CA ILE A 43 -19.01 -5.85 -2.02
C ILE A 43 -18.41 -6.26 -0.67
N HIS A 44 -17.73 -7.39 -0.64
CA HIS A 44 -17.12 -7.94 0.58
C HIS A 44 -15.76 -7.32 0.88
N THR A 45 -14.98 -7.00 -0.15
CA THR A 45 -13.64 -6.43 -0.01
C THR A 45 -13.54 -5.09 -0.74
N ALA A 46 -13.10 -4.06 -0.03
CA ALA A 46 -12.86 -2.74 -0.59
C ALA A 46 -11.44 -2.26 -0.22
N VAL A 47 -10.67 -1.88 -1.24
CA VAL A 47 -9.25 -1.56 -1.14
C VAL A 47 -9.03 -0.15 -1.68
N ALA A 48 -8.25 0.67 -0.98
CA ALA A 48 -7.67 1.86 -1.60
C ALA A 48 -6.27 1.57 -2.12
N HIS A 49 -5.91 2.19 -3.23
CA HIS A 49 -4.49 2.38 -3.58
C HIS A 49 -4.11 3.82 -3.23
N ASP A 50 -2.94 4.01 -2.64
CA ASP A 50 -2.48 5.35 -2.28
C ASP A 50 -2.07 6.20 -3.49
N SER A 51 -1.77 7.48 -3.26
CA SER A 51 -1.40 8.40 -4.34
C SER A 51 -0.01 8.07 -4.91
N TYR A 52 0.13 8.07 -6.23
CA TYR A 52 1.41 7.88 -6.95
C TYR A 52 2.48 8.92 -6.61
N LEU A 53 2.12 10.01 -5.95
CA LEU A 53 3.05 11.05 -5.51
C LEU A 53 3.78 10.69 -4.20
N ILE A 54 3.25 9.72 -3.45
CA ILE A 54 3.81 9.30 -2.18
C ILE A 54 5.14 8.57 -2.42
N ASN A 55 6.19 9.04 -1.75
CA ASN A 55 7.49 8.39 -1.74
C ASN A 55 8.11 8.48 -0.34
N LEU A 56 7.77 7.52 0.52
CA LEU A 56 8.31 7.43 1.88
C LEU A 56 9.77 6.98 1.92
N ALA A 57 10.34 6.51 0.80
CA ALA A 57 11.76 6.18 0.68
C ALA A 57 12.63 7.38 0.24
N SER A 58 12.02 8.53 -0.06
CA SER A 58 12.73 9.70 -0.60
C SER A 58 13.81 10.25 0.34
N PRO A 59 15.02 10.56 -0.16
CA PRO A 59 16.05 11.29 0.57
C PRO A 59 15.73 12.79 0.70
N ASP A 60 14.86 13.33 -0.15
CA ASP A 60 14.39 14.72 -0.05
C ASP A 60 13.43 14.85 1.14
N LYS A 61 13.90 15.55 2.18
CA LYS A 61 13.13 15.75 3.43
C LYS A 61 11.80 16.48 3.22
N LYS A 62 11.68 17.34 2.20
CA LYS A 62 10.42 18.04 1.91
C LYS A 62 9.43 17.11 1.26
N LEU A 63 9.87 16.35 0.25
CA LEU A 63 9.06 15.35 -0.41
C LEU A 63 8.64 14.25 0.59
N TRP A 64 9.56 13.77 1.42
CA TRP A 64 9.26 12.78 2.46
C TRP A 64 8.17 13.25 3.44
N LYS A 65 8.28 14.50 3.94
CA LYS A 65 7.26 15.08 4.82
C LYS A 65 5.91 15.24 4.14
N HIS A 66 5.89 15.69 2.89
CA HIS A 66 4.64 15.77 2.11
C HIS A 66 4.04 14.37 1.89
N SER A 67 4.88 13.39 1.57
CA SER A 67 4.46 11.99 1.43
C SER A 67 3.87 11.44 2.71
N LEU A 68 4.49 11.70 3.87
CA LEU A 68 3.99 11.27 5.16
C LEU A 68 2.60 11.87 5.49
N VAL A 69 2.41 13.17 5.23
CA VAL A 69 1.11 13.83 5.43
C VAL A 69 0.06 13.23 4.51
N CYS A 70 0.39 13.05 3.23
CA CYS A 70 -0.50 12.48 2.24
C CYS A 70 -0.86 11.02 2.58
N PHE A 71 0.13 10.21 2.95
CA PHE A 71 -0.05 8.81 3.34
C PHE A 71 -0.91 8.67 4.61
N THR A 72 -0.68 9.51 5.62
CA THR A 72 -1.53 9.55 6.81
C THR A 72 -2.98 9.89 6.44
N GLY A 73 -3.19 10.88 5.57
CA GLY A 73 -4.52 11.24 5.07
C GLY A 73 -5.20 10.11 4.27
N GLU A 74 -4.43 9.28 3.52
CA GLU A 74 -5.00 8.09 2.85
C GLU A 74 -5.51 7.06 3.86
N LEU A 75 -4.75 6.80 4.94
CA LEU A 75 -5.17 5.88 6.00
C LEU A 75 -6.42 6.39 6.73
N GLU A 76 -6.49 7.69 7.04
CA GLU A 76 -7.65 8.31 7.70
C GLU A 76 -8.90 8.25 6.83
N ARG A 77 -8.82 8.64 5.55
CA ARG A 77 -9.95 8.56 4.62
C ARG A 77 -10.40 7.12 4.40
N SER A 78 -9.46 6.19 4.29
CA SER A 78 -9.77 4.77 4.14
C SER A 78 -10.47 4.21 5.38
N LYS A 79 -10.08 4.64 6.57
CA LYS A 79 -10.75 4.33 7.84
C LYS A 79 -12.18 4.87 7.86
N GLU A 80 -12.38 6.15 7.49
CA GLU A 80 -13.70 6.79 7.45
C GLU A 80 -14.65 6.10 6.46
N LEU A 81 -14.12 5.65 5.30
CA LEU A 81 -14.86 4.89 4.31
C LEU A 81 -15.06 3.41 4.71
N GLY A 82 -14.45 2.93 5.81
CA GLY A 82 -14.52 1.53 6.22
C GLY A 82 -13.90 0.59 5.20
N LEU A 83 -12.79 0.98 4.57
CA LEU A 83 -12.05 0.10 3.66
C LEU A 83 -11.27 -0.94 4.45
N ASP A 84 -11.08 -2.12 3.84
CA ASP A 84 -10.39 -3.23 4.49
C ASP A 84 -8.88 -3.08 4.39
N PHE A 85 -8.39 -2.57 3.26
CA PHE A 85 -6.96 -2.47 2.94
C PHE A 85 -6.61 -1.14 2.29
N VAL A 86 -5.33 -0.75 2.47
CA VAL A 86 -4.67 0.29 1.67
C VAL A 86 -3.42 -0.31 1.06
N VAL A 87 -3.32 -0.30 -0.26
CA VAL A 87 -2.13 -0.70 -1.01
C VAL A 87 -1.22 0.51 -1.17
N SER A 88 0.06 0.33 -0.92
CA SER A 88 1.07 1.37 -1.05
C SER A 88 2.37 0.85 -1.66
N HIS A 89 2.89 1.58 -2.64
CA HIS A 89 4.24 1.34 -3.14
C HIS A 89 5.28 1.81 -2.09
N PRO A 90 6.29 1.01 -1.76
CA PRO A 90 7.33 1.42 -0.81
C PRO A 90 8.14 2.66 -1.25
N GLY A 91 8.12 2.97 -2.55
CA GLY A 91 8.76 4.17 -3.10
C GLY A 91 10.16 3.94 -3.63
N ASN A 92 10.88 5.05 -3.85
CA ASN A 92 12.17 5.07 -4.53
C ASN A 92 13.22 5.86 -3.73
N ALA A 93 14.38 5.25 -3.52
CA ALA A 93 15.56 5.90 -2.96
C ALA A 93 16.34 6.62 -4.07
N THR A 94 15.90 7.83 -4.41
CA THR A 94 16.41 8.58 -5.58
C THR A 94 17.89 9.01 -5.46
N ASP A 95 18.50 8.83 -4.28
CA ASP A 95 19.95 8.96 -4.04
C ASP A 95 20.73 7.68 -4.37
N GLY A 96 20.04 6.59 -4.69
CA GLY A 96 20.63 5.27 -4.93
C GLY A 96 20.90 4.44 -3.66
N ASP A 97 20.72 5.00 -2.47
CA ASP A 97 20.91 4.30 -1.21
C ASP A 97 19.64 3.55 -0.80
N ILE A 98 19.48 2.33 -1.34
CA ILE A 98 18.34 1.46 -1.10
C ILE A 98 18.19 1.15 0.40
N ALA A 99 19.29 0.91 1.11
CA ALA A 99 19.25 0.58 2.55
C ALA A 99 18.66 1.72 3.37
N SER A 100 19.14 2.95 3.17
CA SER A 100 18.55 4.13 3.82
C SER A 100 17.13 4.41 3.35
N GLY A 101 16.79 4.10 2.09
CA GLY A 101 15.43 4.20 1.56
C GLY A 101 14.45 3.28 2.28
N ILE A 102 14.84 2.04 2.56
CA ILE A 102 14.08 1.06 3.35
C ILE A 102 13.81 1.61 4.76
N ILE A 103 14.82 2.14 5.42
CA ILE A 103 14.69 2.72 6.78
C ILE A 103 13.73 3.92 6.75
N ARG A 104 13.87 4.84 5.78
CA ARG A 104 12.99 6.00 5.62
C ARG A 104 11.54 5.59 5.37
N ASN A 105 11.31 4.56 4.57
CA ASN A 105 9.97 4.03 4.30
C ASN A 105 9.36 3.44 5.59
N ALA A 106 10.07 2.56 6.28
CA ALA A 106 9.60 1.96 7.54
C ALA A 106 9.31 3.01 8.63
N GLU A 107 10.15 4.06 8.73
CA GLU A 107 9.93 5.19 9.64
C GLU A 107 8.62 5.94 9.29
N GLY A 108 8.39 6.23 8.01
CA GLY A 108 7.17 6.89 7.55
C GLY A 108 5.91 6.08 7.83
N ILE A 109 5.95 4.78 7.56
CA ILE A 109 4.86 3.84 7.87
C ILE A 109 4.58 3.81 9.37
N THR A 110 5.63 3.67 10.18
CA THR A 110 5.52 3.64 11.65
C THR A 110 4.85 4.91 12.16
N GLN A 111 5.33 6.09 11.76
CA GLN A 111 4.76 7.36 12.19
C GLN A 111 3.30 7.55 11.78
N ALA A 112 2.91 7.06 10.60
CA ALA A 112 1.53 7.16 10.13
C ALA A 112 0.60 6.20 10.87
N LEU A 113 1.01 4.94 11.07
CA LEU A 113 0.19 3.94 11.75
C LEU A 113 0.07 4.17 13.25
N GLU A 114 1.08 4.72 13.92
CA GLU A 114 1.02 5.09 15.34
C GLU A 114 0.04 6.24 15.61
N LYS A 115 -0.17 7.13 14.64
CA LYS A 115 -1.16 8.21 14.75
C LYS A 115 -2.60 7.72 14.60
N SER A 116 -2.80 6.58 13.97
CA SER A 116 -4.11 5.99 13.71
C SER A 116 -4.29 4.73 14.57
N GLU A 117 -5.08 4.80 15.65
CA GLU A 117 -5.31 3.69 16.59
C GLU A 117 -5.99 2.47 15.94
N ALA A 118 -6.80 2.68 14.91
CA ALA A 118 -7.48 1.63 14.16
C ALA A 118 -7.68 2.08 12.72
N GLY A 119 -7.84 1.13 11.79
CA GLY A 119 -8.05 1.45 10.37
C GLY A 119 -7.79 0.23 9.49
N PRO A 120 -7.69 0.42 8.18
CA PRO A 120 -7.38 -0.64 7.23
C PRO A 120 -6.01 -1.27 7.50
N ILE A 121 -5.83 -2.49 7.02
CA ILE A 121 -4.51 -3.10 6.94
C ILE A 121 -3.75 -2.44 5.79
N LEU A 122 -2.52 -2.02 6.06
CA LEU A 122 -1.59 -1.54 5.04
C LEU A 122 -0.99 -2.75 4.30
N LEU A 123 -1.10 -2.76 2.99
CA LEU A 123 -0.46 -3.75 2.13
C LEU A 123 0.73 -3.10 1.40
N LEU A 124 1.94 -3.56 1.72
CA LEU A 124 3.14 -3.17 0.98
C LEU A 124 3.15 -3.91 -0.36
N GLU A 125 3.14 -3.18 -1.45
CA GLU A 125 3.09 -3.77 -2.77
C GLU A 125 4.49 -4.13 -3.29
N LEU A 126 4.62 -5.36 -3.80
CA LEU A 126 5.75 -5.72 -4.63
C LEU A 126 5.71 -4.89 -5.91
N THR A 127 6.72 -4.08 -6.14
CA THR A 127 6.80 -3.18 -7.30
C THR A 127 7.71 -3.75 -8.39
N ALA A 128 7.63 -3.20 -9.61
CA ALA A 128 8.35 -3.71 -10.79
C ALA A 128 9.89 -3.63 -10.71
N GLY A 129 10.47 -3.22 -9.58
CA GLY A 129 11.92 -3.26 -9.34
C GLY A 129 12.75 -2.30 -10.21
N SER A 130 12.11 -1.34 -10.89
CA SER A 130 12.83 -0.41 -11.76
C SER A 130 13.59 0.66 -10.99
N GLY A 131 14.77 1.02 -11.49
CA GLY A 131 15.57 2.11 -10.95
C GLY A 131 16.00 1.93 -9.49
N THR A 132 15.54 2.80 -8.61
CA THR A 132 15.88 2.85 -7.17
C THR A 132 14.71 2.45 -6.28
N SER A 133 13.78 1.62 -6.80
CA SER A 133 12.65 1.09 -6.04
C SER A 133 13.12 0.30 -4.83
N VAL A 134 12.52 0.57 -3.67
CA VAL A 134 12.81 -0.16 -2.43
C VAL A 134 11.84 -1.32 -2.17
N GLY A 135 10.85 -1.53 -3.05
CA GLY A 135 9.87 -2.61 -2.97
C GLY A 135 9.96 -3.64 -4.09
N GLY A 136 11.06 -3.66 -4.85
CA GLY A 136 11.18 -4.49 -6.06
C GLY A 136 11.56 -5.94 -5.82
N THR A 137 11.85 -6.37 -4.59
CA THR A 137 12.18 -7.77 -4.24
C THR A 137 11.55 -8.17 -2.92
N PHE A 138 11.34 -9.47 -2.72
CA PHE A 138 10.84 -10.02 -1.46
C PHE A 138 11.73 -9.67 -0.28
N GLU A 139 13.06 -9.72 -0.48
CA GLU A 139 14.05 -9.38 0.55
C GLU A 139 13.95 -7.90 0.96
N ASN A 140 13.64 -7.01 0.05
CA ASN A 140 13.45 -5.60 0.38
C ASN A 140 12.18 -5.38 1.19
N LEU A 141 11.08 -6.04 0.82
CA LEU A 141 9.84 -6.01 1.60
C LEU A 141 10.05 -6.60 3.00
N ALA A 142 10.76 -7.73 3.11
CA ALA A 142 11.13 -8.33 4.40
C ALA A 142 11.98 -7.39 5.26
N LYS A 143 12.93 -6.67 4.65
CA LYS A 143 13.74 -5.67 5.37
C LYS A 143 12.88 -4.50 5.86
N ILE A 144 11.94 -3.99 5.06
CA ILE A 144 11.00 -2.94 5.51
C ILE A 144 10.21 -3.43 6.73
N ILE A 145 9.62 -4.63 6.65
CA ILE A 145 8.84 -5.22 7.75
C ILE A 145 9.68 -5.37 9.01
N LYS A 146 10.95 -5.78 8.88
CA LYS A 146 11.87 -5.94 10.00
C LYS A 146 12.19 -4.64 10.76
N GLU A 147 12.18 -3.51 10.05
CA GLU A 147 12.41 -2.18 10.66
C GLU A 147 11.17 -1.64 11.38
N ILE A 148 9.99 -2.25 11.16
CA ILE A 148 8.72 -1.79 11.74
C ILE A 148 8.55 -2.39 13.15
N PRO A 149 8.08 -1.59 14.14
CA PRO A 149 7.83 -2.08 15.49
C PRO A 149 6.81 -3.22 15.54
N LYS A 150 7.09 -4.25 16.35
CA LYS A 150 6.22 -5.43 16.50
C LYS A 150 4.76 -5.08 16.89
N SER A 151 4.58 -3.98 17.62
CA SER A 151 3.25 -3.53 18.08
C SER A 151 2.27 -3.19 16.95
N ILE A 152 2.78 -2.86 15.76
CA ILE A 152 1.95 -2.47 14.62
C ILE A 152 2.01 -3.47 13.44
N LEU A 153 2.81 -4.54 13.56
CA LEU A 153 2.93 -5.54 12.48
C LEU A 153 1.61 -6.23 12.13
N THR A 154 0.68 -6.36 13.08
CA THR A 154 -0.66 -6.92 12.83
C THR A 154 -1.50 -6.06 11.86
N ARG A 155 -1.05 -4.85 11.56
CA ARG A 155 -1.68 -3.92 10.62
C ARG A 155 -0.97 -3.86 9.27
N ILE A 156 -0.03 -4.76 9.01
CA ILE A 156 0.77 -4.79 7.78
C ILE A 156 0.63 -6.15 7.12
N GLY A 157 0.47 -6.13 5.82
CA GLY A 157 0.49 -7.29 4.95
C GLY A 157 1.24 -6.97 3.65
N ILE A 158 1.18 -7.88 2.70
CA ILE A 158 1.81 -7.75 1.39
C ILE A 158 0.74 -7.77 0.31
N CYS A 159 0.88 -6.90 -0.69
CA CYS A 159 0.18 -6.99 -1.96
C CYS A 159 1.13 -7.61 -2.99
N PHE A 160 0.81 -8.82 -3.44
CA PHE A 160 1.53 -9.48 -4.50
C PHE A 160 0.88 -9.11 -5.85
N ASP A 161 1.46 -8.13 -6.54
CA ASP A 161 1.06 -7.80 -7.91
C ASP A 161 1.81 -8.71 -8.89
N THR A 162 1.08 -9.54 -9.64
CA THR A 162 1.66 -10.51 -10.58
C THR A 162 2.37 -9.85 -11.76
N CYS A 163 1.90 -8.67 -12.19
CA CYS A 163 2.53 -7.91 -13.27
C CYS A 163 3.87 -7.33 -12.80
N HIS A 164 3.88 -6.75 -11.60
CA HIS A 164 5.11 -6.23 -10.99
C HIS A 164 6.10 -7.36 -10.69
N ALA A 165 5.65 -8.49 -10.15
CA ALA A 165 6.49 -9.66 -9.90
C ALA A 165 7.18 -10.13 -11.18
N TYR A 166 6.42 -10.29 -12.25
CA TYR A 166 6.98 -10.68 -13.55
C TYR A 166 7.99 -9.65 -14.08
N ALA A 167 7.67 -8.36 -13.99
CA ALA A 167 8.56 -7.28 -14.39
C ALA A 167 9.84 -7.19 -13.55
N SER A 168 9.79 -7.62 -12.29
CA SER A 168 10.95 -7.73 -11.38
C SER A 168 11.80 -8.97 -11.61
N GLY A 169 11.39 -9.86 -12.51
CA GLY A 169 12.15 -11.05 -12.89
C GLY A 169 11.71 -12.34 -12.20
N TYR A 170 10.58 -12.33 -11.46
CA TYR A 170 9.97 -13.56 -10.93
C TYR A 170 9.22 -14.28 -12.04
N ASP A 171 9.67 -15.46 -12.42
CA ASP A 171 9.13 -16.23 -13.56
C ASP A 171 7.84 -16.97 -13.19
N LEU A 172 6.73 -16.22 -13.16
CA LEU A 172 5.40 -16.78 -12.87
C LEU A 172 4.87 -17.73 -13.97
N VAL A 173 5.54 -17.79 -15.13
CA VAL A 173 5.11 -18.64 -16.26
C VAL A 173 5.75 -20.01 -16.19
N MET A 174 7.08 -20.07 -15.93
CA MET A 174 7.84 -21.31 -15.96
C MET A 174 8.11 -21.88 -14.57
N ASP A 175 8.07 -21.05 -13.51
CA ASP A 175 8.39 -21.43 -12.12
C ASP A 175 7.43 -20.83 -11.09
N TYR A 176 6.13 -20.98 -11.34
CA TYR A 176 5.08 -20.43 -10.47
C TYR A 176 5.24 -20.87 -9.01
N GLU A 177 5.39 -22.18 -8.77
CA GLU A 177 5.52 -22.73 -7.42
C GLU A 177 6.81 -22.27 -6.73
N GLY A 178 7.94 -22.22 -7.45
CA GLY A 178 9.22 -21.75 -6.92
C GLY A 178 9.15 -20.28 -6.50
N VAL A 179 8.45 -19.44 -7.26
CA VAL A 179 8.22 -18.02 -6.88
C VAL A 179 7.43 -17.93 -5.57
N PHE A 180 6.35 -18.70 -5.41
CA PHE A 180 5.55 -18.65 -4.18
C PHE A 180 6.27 -19.29 -2.98
N HIS A 181 7.09 -20.34 -3.19
CA HIS A 181 7.96 -20.86 -2.13
C HIS A 181 8.98 -19.78 -1.68
N ALA A 182 9.64 -19.10 -2.62
CA ALA A 182 10.56 -18.03 -2.28
C ALA A 182 9.87 -16.86 -1.55
N PHE A 183 8.63 -16.54 -1.92
CA PHE A 183 7.79 -15.54 -1.26
C PHE A 183 7.49 -15.96 0.19
N GLU A 184 7.04 -17.20 0.41
CA GLU A 184 6.75 -17.74 1.74
C GLU A 184 8.00 -17.81 2.61
N ASP A 185 9.10 -18.35 2.10
CA ASP A 185 10.38 -18.49 2.81
C ASP A 185 10.97 -17.13 3.24
N THR A 186 10.76 -16.09 2.41
CA THR A 186 11.34 -14.76 2.66
C THR A 186 10.46 -13.89 3.56
N LEU A 187 9.15 -13.97 3.42
CA LEU A 187 8.19 -13.08 4.08
C LEU A 187 7.43 -13.77 5.22
N GLY A 188 7.46 -15.09 5.31
CA GLY A 188 6.89 -15.84 6.42
C GLY A 188 5.36 -15.87 6.46
N LEU A 189 4.73 -16.07 5.31
CA LEU A 189 3.27 -16.13 5.16
C LEU A 189 2.76 -17.56 5.21
#